data_bcca01487db8ac5377f91000e1877035
#
_entry.id   bcca01487db8ac5377f91000e1877035
#
_cell.length_a   1.000
_cell.length_b   1.000
_cell.length_c   1.000
_cell.angle_alpha   90.00
_cell.angle_beta   90.00
_cell.angle_gamma   90.00
#
_symmetry.space_group_name_H-M   'P 1'
#
loop_
_entity.id
_entity.type
_entity.pdbx_description
1 polymer ?
#
loop_
_entity_poly.entity_id
_entity_poly.type
_entity_poly.pdbx_seq_one_letter_code
_entity_poly.pdbx_strand_id
1 'polypeptide(L)'
;MPVIVDNKKQYDTNLLLIVYSSRLGGRYECHRFREYNIDLDLETDADAFDFVFKNANSGYTSLFSKFDVVEIYLNDVGIMAGRVDTVTYYWEAGESYIRVAGRDLAATLIDNHALPTTLQNINPNQYIAEKCSAYGIPRTNIVPMSLVDKYVVGVGESEMSIIAKMVDNENKKMWLDYKTFHVGNWAMDTQPTYTFTNGVPIDKMCIPILSFELEDDGDGVFSESIVYGGASSGENRVLGTSKNNWMINNGIKRRVVRSSQNNDGSDTYTANAEDDVRYGFDNSHRLEISIRTRKELIKPNATAWVIDTITKTNAIFFIKKVTYTKNLSSGSITKITMVPSKKANDEMYAAQGSLNGGITGKAAWTFNELWANKKG
;
A
#
# COMPACT_ATOMS: atom_id res chain seq x y z
N MET A 1 -15.69 14.13 33.76
CA MET A 1 -14.95 13.73 32.54
C MET A 1 -13.83 14.73 32.33
N PRO A 2 -12.58 14.39 32.45
CA PRO A 2 -11.54 15.30 32.02
C PRO A 2 -11.37 15.12 30.52
N VAL A 3 -12.13 15.90 29.75
CA VAL A 3 -11.78 16.15 28.35
C VAL A 3 -10.52 16.99 28.40
N ILE A 4 -9.37 16.47 27.97
CA ILE A 4 -8.21 17.31 27.69
C ILE A 4 -8.56 18.06 26.42
N VAL A 5 -9.44 19.04 26.52
CA VAL A 5 -9.80 19.96 25.43
C VAL A 5 -8.70 20.98 25.36
N ASP A 6 -7.83 20.77 24.39
CA ASP A 6 -6.90 21.79 23.99
C ASP A 6 -7.62 22.83 23.12
N ASN A 7 -7.58 24.10 23.53
CA ASN A 7 -8.19 25.19 22.78
C ASN A 7 -7.74 25.14 21.31
N LYS A 8 -8.71 24.97 20.40
CA LYS A 8 -8.51 24.97 18.94
C LYS A 8 -7.78 26.23 18.49
N LYS A 9 -6.44 26.19 18.47
CA LYS A 9 -5.68 27.07 17.58
C LYS A 9 -5.74 26.43 16.20
N GLN A 10 -6.08 27.26 15.23
CA GLN A 10 -6.20 26.92 13.82
C GLN A 10 -4.86 26.37 13.31
N TYR A 11 -4.72 25.04 13.29
CA TYR A 11 -3.60 24.36 12.64
C TYR A 11 -3.99 24.15 11.17
N ASP A 12 -3.03 24.26 10.27
CA ASP A 12 -3.25 24.05 8.83
C ASP A 12 -3.74 22.63 8.49
N THR A 13 -3.58 21.69 9.41
CA THR A 13 -4.06 20.31 9.34
C THR A 13 -4.60 19.89 10.70
N ASN A 14 -5.83 19.40 10.72
CA ASN A 14 -6.49 18.93 11.93
C ASN A 14 -6.26 17.40 12.07
N LEU A 15 -5.09 17.00 12.58
CA LEU A 15 -4.82 15.60 12.93
C LEU A 15 -5.32 15.33 14.34
N LEU A 16 -6.15 14.30 14.48
CA LEU A 16 -6.74 13.84 15.73
C LEU A 16 -6.41 12.36 15.94
N LEU A 17 -5.83 12.03 17.08
CA LEU A 17 -5.71 10.67 17.57
C LEU A 17 -6.74 10.46 18.70
N ILE A 18 -7.65 9.52 18.50
CA ILE A 18 -8.56 9.04 19.54
C ILE A 18 -7.97 7.78 20.16
N VAL A 19 -7.94 7.73 21.48
CA VAL A 19 -7.44 6.57 22.22
C VAL A 19 -8.54 6.07 23.13
N TYR A 20 -8.81 4.78 23.07
CA TYR A 20 -9.67 4.08 24.02
C TYR A 20 -8.77 3.44 25.09
N SER A 21 -8.50 4.23 26.14
CA SER A 21 -7.53 3.85 27.17
C SER A 21 -8.04 2.73 28.06
N SER A 22 -7.36 1.61 28.07
CA SER A 22 -7.64 0.50 28.98
C SER A 22 -7.26 0.85 30.42
N ARG A 23 -6.26 1.73 30.60
CA ARG A 23 -5.72 2.11 31.90
C ARG A 23 -6.59 3.12 32.65
N LEU A 24 -7.08 4.14 31.94
CA LEU A 24 -7.91 5.19 32.52
C LEU A 24 -9.40 4.94 32.38
N GLY A 25 -9.77 4.00 31.51
CA GLY A 25 -11.15 3.79 31.09
C GLY A 25 -11.71 4.96 30.27
N GLY A 26 -12.24 4.68 29.08
CA GLY A 26 -12.91 5.67 28.25
C GLY A 26 -12.13 6.16 27.04
N ARG A 27 -12.71 7.14 26.35
CA ARG A 27 -12.27 7.72 25.10
C ARG A 27 -11.60 9.07 25.33
N TYR A 28 -10.41 9.25 24.78
CA TYR A 28 -9.61 10.46 24.90
C TYR A 28 -9.19 10.97 23.53
N GLU A 29 -9.10 12.29 23.38
CA GLU A 29 -8.70 12.97 22.15
C GLU A 29 -7.35 13.66 22.35
N CYS A 30 -6.43 13.39 21.42
CA CYS A 30 -5.07 13.94 21.38
C CYS A 30 -4.88 14.74 20.11
N HIS A 31 -4.48 16.02 20.24
CA HIS A 31 -4.27 16.95 19.14
C HIS A 31 -2.85 17.53 19.08
N ARG A 32 -2.06 17.38 20.15
CA ARG A 32 -0.73 17.99 20.28
C ARG A 32 0.34 16.93 20.12
N PHE A 33 0.85 16.80 18.90
CA PHE A 33 1.96 15.92 18.58
C PHE A 33 3.22 16.74 18.38
N ARG A 34 4.35 16.32 19.00
CA ARG A 34 5.67 16.81 18.67
C ARG A 34 6.06 16.34 17.28
N GLU A 35 5.92 15.04 17.08
CA GLU A 35 6.24 14.37 15.83
C GLU A 35 5.19 13.27 15.57
N TYR A 36 4.98 12.94 14.31
CA TYR A 36 4.21 11.77 13.92
C TYR A 36 4.69 11.23 12.58
N ASN A 37 4.46 9.94 12.39
CA ASN A 37 4.53 9.24 11.12
C ASN A 37 3.33 8.30 11.00
N ILE A 38 2.61 8.37 9.90
CA ILE A 38 1.46 7.51 9.60
C ILE A 38 1.65 7.02 8.18
N ASP A 39 1.89 5.74 8.03
CA ASP A 39 2.08 5.08 6.75
C ASP A 39 0.79 4.37 6.33
N LEU A 40 0.27 4.70 5.15
CA LEU A 40 -0.83 4.02 4.48
C LEU A 40 -0.25 3.39 3.20
N ASP A 41 -0.15 2.07 3.14
CA ASP A 41 0.58 1.36 2.09
C ASP A 41 -0.21 0.14 1.58
N LEU A 42 -0.56 0.12 0.30
CA LEU A 42 -1.32 -0.98 -0.31
C LEU A 42 -0.54 -2.30 -0.41
N GLU A 43 0.78 -2.26 -0.28
CA GLU A 43 1.64 -3.44 -0.43
C GLU A 43 2.05 -4.06 0.90
N THR A 44 1.68 -3.44 2.02
CA THR A 44 1.90 -4.01 3.35
C THR A 44 0.64 -4.68 3.87
N ASP A 45 0.82 -5.78 4.58
CA ASP A 45 -0.30 -6.51 5.21
C ASP A 45 -0.96 -5.73 6.34
N ALA A 46 -0.24 -4.75 6.94
CA ALA A 46 -0.77 -3.83 7.93
C ALA A 46 -0.05 -2.48 7.87
N ASP A 47 -0.81 -1.41 7.92
CA ASP A 47 -0.32 -0.04 8.01
C ASP A 47 0.22 0.28 9.40
N ALA A 48 1.10 1.29 9.51
CA ALA A 48 1.77 1.63 10.75
C ALA A 48 1.60 3.10 11.14
N PHE A 49 1.61 3.35 12.44
CA PHE A 49 1.64 4.71 12.99
C PHE A 49 2.66 4.85 14.11
N ASP A 50 3.16 6.07 14.27
CA ASP A 50 4.10 6.46 15.31
C ASP A 50 3.83 7.91 15.73
N PHE A 51 3.62 8.14 17.01
CA PHE A 51 3.38 9.46 17.57
C PHE A 51 4.34 9.77 18.71
N VAL A 52 4.90 10.96 18.71
CA VAL A 52 5.72 11.46 19.81
C VAL A 52 5.02 12.63 20.50
N PHE A 53 4.83 12.51 21.80
CA PHE A 53 4.23 13.53 22.65
C PHE A 53 5.26 14.11 23.60
N LYS A 54 5.23 15.42 23.80
CA LYS A 54 5.97 16.05 24.89
C LYS A 54 5.24 15.78 26.20
N ASN A 55 5.93 15.15 27.15
CA ASN A 55 5.30 14.69 28.40
C ASN A 55 5.24 15.75 29.52
N ALA A 56 5.99 16.86 29.38
CA ALA A 56 6.06 17.87 30.42
C ALA A 56 4.65 18.41 30.76
N ASN A 57 4.13 18.06 31.93
CA ASN A 57 2.83 18.51 32.49
C ASN A 57 1.58 18.14 31.67
N SER A 58 1.63 17.14 30.79
CA SER A 58 0.54 16.86 29.84
C SER A 58 -0.43 15.76 30.30
N GLY A 59 -0.11 15.01 31.34
CA GLY A 59 -0.95 13.88 31.78
C GLY A 59 -0.93 12.65 30.84
N TYR A 60 -0.16 12.69 29.75
CA TYR A 60 -0.09 11.58 28.78
C TYR A 60 0.58 10.31 29.35
N THR A 61 1.35 10.43 30.46
CA THR A 61 2.08 9.31 31.04
C THR A 61 1.20 8.13 31.45
N SER A 62 -0.06 8.41 31.82
CA SER A 62 -1.02 7.40 32.22
C SER A 62 -2.05 7.04 31.16
N LEU A 63 -2.06 7.76 30.03
CA LEU A 63 -3.09 7.63 29.00
C LEU A 63 -2.94 6.36 28.17
N PHE A 64 -1.71 6.04 27.75
CA PHE A 64 -1.45 4.98 26.79
C PHE A 64 -1.01 3.67 27.44
N SER A 65 -1.54 2.58 26.92
CA SER A 65 -1.11 1.21 27.23
C SER A 65 -0.99 0.39 25.95
N LYS A 66 -0.15 -0.64 25.97
CA LYS A 66 -0.14 -1.61 24.87
C LYS A 66 -1.54 -2.21 24.69
N PHE A 67 -1.90 -2.46 23.45
CA PHE A 67 -3.19 -3.00 23.00
C PHE A 67 -4.38 -2.03 23.09
N ASP A 68 -4.19 -0.79 23.57
CA ASP A 68 -5.24 0.23 23.46
C ASP A 68 -5.67 0.40 22.01
N VAL A 69 -7.00 0.51 21.82
CA VAL A 69 -7.55 0.78 20.49
C VAL A 69 -7.37 2.25 20.16
N VAL A 70 -6.96 2.55 18.94
CA VAL A 70 -6.78 3.90 18.45
C VAL A 70 -7.51 4.13 17.14
N GLU A 71 -7.94 5.38 16.93
CA GLU A 71 -8.48 5.86 15.67
C GLU A 71 -7.79 7.17 15.29
N ILE A 72 -7.36 7.26 14.04
CA ILE A 72 -6.63 8.42 13.52
C ILE A 72 -7.49 9.08 12.47
N TYR A 73 -7.70 10.39 12.65
CA TYR A 73 -8.48 11.23 11.76
C TYR A 73 -7.62 12.37 11.23
N LEU A 74 -7.74 12.63 9.95
CA LEU A 74 -7.17 13.82 9.32
C LEU A 74 -8.31 14.64 8.72
N ASN A 75 -8.44 15.89 9.18
CA ASN A 75 -9.53 16.80 8.76
C ASN A 75 -10.92 16.15 8.90
N ASP A 76 -11.18 15.52 10.04
CA ASP A 76 -12.43 14.83 10.40
C ASP A 76 -12.72 13.56 9.59
N VAL A 77 -11.81 13.12 8.72
CA VAL A 77 -11.91 11.85 7.97
C VAL A 77 -11.05 10.80 8.64
N GLY A 78 -11.64 9.65 9.00
CA GLY A 78 -10.89 8.51 9.53
C GLY A 78 -9.94 7.94 8.47
N ILE A 79 -8.64 7.87 8.81
CA ILE A 79 -7.61 7.36 7.91
C ILE A 79 -7.04 6.03 8.37
N MET A 80 -7.01 5.77 9.67
CA MET A 80 -6.52 4.51 10.24
C MET A 80 -7.25 4.20 11.54
N ALA A 81 -7.55 2.94 11.78
CA ALA A 81 -7.95 2.41 13.06
C ALA A 81 -7.06 1.21 13.41
N GLY A 82 -6.59 1.11 14.64
CA GLY A 82 -5.59 0.11 14.98
C GLY A 82 -5.42 -0.10 16.48
N ARG A 83 -4.28 -0.68 16.83
CA ARG A 83 -3.89 -0.91 18.21
C ARG A 83 -2.48 -0.42 18.49
N VAL A 84 -2.26 -0.02 19.73
CA VAL A 84 -0.93 0.33 20.25
C VAL A 84 -0.14 -0.96 20.46
N ASP A 85 0.99 -1.11 19.76
CA ASP A 85 1.94 -2.20 19.98
C ASP A 85 2.97 -1.83 21.05
N THR A 86 3.47 -0.59 21.01
CA THR A 86 4.56 -0.13 21.88
C THR A 86 4.29 1.24 22.47
N VAL A 87 4.56 1.38 23.76
CA VAL A 87 4.61 2.67 24.46
C VAL A 87 5.99 2.81 25.09
N THR A 88 6.75 3.82 24.69
CA THR A 88 8.08 4.11 25.21
C THR A 88 8.09 5.43 25.96
N TYR A 89 8.57 5.42 27.19
CA TYR A 89 8.80 6.61 27.99
C TYR A 89 10.30 6.88 28.06
N TYR A 90 10.69 8.11 27.72
CA TYR A 90 12.09 8.49 27.83
C TYR A 90 12.22 9.96 28.21
N TRP A 91 13.31 10.31 28.86
CA TRP A 91 13.67 11.69 29.15
C TRP A 91 15.18 11.87 29.00
N GLU A 92 15.56 13.04 28.57
CA GLU A 92 16.95 13.45 28.37
C GLU A 92 17.07 14.95 28.55
N ALA A 93 18.15 15.40 29.24
CA ALA A 93 18.48 16.83 29.41
C ALA A 93 17.30 17.73 29.88
N GLY A 94 16.41 17.19 30.76
CA GLY A 94 15.27 17.93 31.28
C GLY A 94 14.01 17.92 30.43
N GLU A 95 14.01 17.26 29.28
CA GLU A 95 12.84 17.02 28.46
C GLU A 95 12.37 15.58 28.59
N SER A 96 11.05 15.36 28.63
CA SER A 96 10.46 14.02 28.64
C SER A 96 9.47 13.83 27.51
N TYR A 97 9.47 12.64 26.94
CA TYR A 97 8.67 12.27 25.76
C TYR A 97 8.01 10.93 25.96
N ILE A 98 6.86 10.77 25.31
CA ILE A 98 6.19 9.48 25.16
C ILE A 98 6.09 9.20 23.66
N ARG A 99 6.61 8.05 23.25
CA ARG A 99 6.42 7.51 21.91
C ARG A 99 5.40 6.41 21.94
N VAL A 100 4.41 6.47 21.05
CA VAL A 100 3.33 5.51 20.91
C VAL A 100 3.33 5.04 19.48
N ALA A 101 3.63 3.76 19.28
CA ALA A 101 3.65 3.16 17.96
C ALA A 101 2.73 1.95 17.90
N GLY A 102 2.19 1.68 16.72
CA GLY A 102 1.30 0.56 16.52
C GLY A 102 0.96 0.36 15.04
N ARG A 103 0.06 -0.58 14.83
CA ARG A 103 -0.39 -0.98 13.49
C ARG A 103 -1.91 -0.90 13.40
N ASP A 104 -2.41 -0.94 12.18
CA ASP A 104 -3.83 -0.98 11.91
C ASP A 104 -4.50 -2.30 12.36
N LEU A 105 -5.81 -2.42 12.16
CA LEU A 105 -6.56 -3.60 12.58
C LEU A 105 -6.17 -4.88 11.83
N ALA A 106 -5.59 -4.79 10.63
CA ALA A 106 -5.15 -5.95 9.87
C ALA A 106 -3.99 -6.69 10.56
N ALA A 107 -3.20 -6.00 11.39
CA ALA A 107 -2.16 -6.61 12.21
C ALA A 107 -2.69 -7.76 13.08
N THR A 108 -3.95 -7.71 13.51
CA THR A 108 -4.55 -8.79 14.30
C THR A 108 -4.66 -10.09 13.51
N LEU A 109 -4.82 -10.04 12.20
CA LEU A 109 -4.83 -11.23 11.33
C LEU A 109 -3.41 -11.80 11.13
N ILE A 110 -2.39 -10.94 11.17
CA ILE A 110 -0.97 -11.33 11.06
C ILE A 110 -0.52 -12.05 12.35
N ASP A 111 -0.87 -11.47 13.49
CA ASP A 111 -0.39 -11.93 14.81
C ASP A 111 -1.15 -13.17 15.31
N ASN A 112 -2.26 -13.55 14.67
CA ASN A 112 -3.04 -14.73 15.03
C ASN A 112 -2.79 -15.88 14.07
N HIS A 113 -2.25 -16.98 14.61
CA HIS A 113 -2.04 -18.20 13.87
C HIS A 113 -3.31 -19.05 13.85
N ALA A 114 -3.64 -19.57 12.68
CA ALA A 114 -4.73 -20.51 12.53
C ALA A 114 -4.37 -21.89 13.11
N LEU A 115 -5.38 -22.62 13.56
CA LEU A 115 -5.17 -23.98 14.02
C LEU A 115 -4.93 -24.90 12.80
N PRO A 116 -3.90 -25.76 12.86
CA PRO A 116 -3.63 -26.71 11.78
C PRO A 116 -4.84 -27.60 11.53
N THR A 117 -5.37 -27.56 10.32
CA THR A 117 -6.56 -28.31 9.91
C THR A 117 -6.63 -28.43 8.39
N THR A 118 -7.51 -29.30 7.93
CA THR A 118 -7.85 -29.34 6.49
C THR A 118 -9.23 -28.74 6.32
N LEU A 119 -9.27 -27.62 5.62
CA LEU A 119 -10.50 -26.95 5.22
C LEU A 119 -10.97 -27.53 3.87
N GLN A 120 -12.26 -27.73 3.69
CA GLN A 120 -12.86 -28.27 2.48
C GLN A 120 -14.05 -27.42 2.02
N ASN A 121 -14.23 -27.29 0.71
CA ASN A 121 -15.32 -26.52 0.09
C ASN A 121 -15.46 -25.11 0.68
N ILE A 122 -14.34 -24.39 0.76
CA ILE A 122 -14.28 -23.06 1.38
C ILE A 122 -14.84 -22.03 0.42
N ASN A 123 -15.75 -21.19 0.92
CA ASN A 123 -16.10 -19.93 0.29
C ASN A 123 -15.14 -18.84 0.82
N PRO A 124 -14.18 -18.32 0.02
CA PRO A 124 -13.21 -17.33 0.49
C PRO A 124 -13.86 -16.06 1.02
N ASN A 125 -14.93 -15.59 0.38
CA ASN A 125 -15.64 -14.37 0.81
C ASN A 125 -16.20 -14.53 2.23
N GLN A 126 -16.80 -15.68 2.54
CA GLN A 126 -17.34 -15.97 3.86
C GLN A 126 -16.21 -16.14 4.88
N TYR A 127 -15.15 -16.90 4.53
CA TYR A 127 -14.01 -17.14 5.41
C TYR A 127 -13.36 -15.80 5.83
N ILE A 128 -13.07 -14.92 4.87
CA ILE A 128 -12.45 -13.61 5.12
C ILE A 128 -13.37 -12.76 6.00
N ALA A 129 -14.67 -12.70 5.71
CA ALA A 129 -15.61 -11.90 6.48
C ALA A 129 -15.72 -12.39 7.94
N GLU A 130 -15.76 -13.71 8.16
CA GLU A 130 -15.78 -14.32 9.49
C GLU A 130 -14.50 -14.01 10.27
N LYS A 131 -13.31 -14.13 9.64
CA LYS A 131 -12.03 -13.82 10.28
C LYS A 131 -11.90 -12.34 10.59
N CYS A 132 -12.22 -11.47 9.65
CA CYS A 132 -12.23 -10.02 9.89
C CYS A 132 -13.13 -9.66 11.09
N SER A 133 -14.34 -10.19 11.13
CA SER A 133 -15.27 -9.96 12.25
C SER A 133 -14.75 -10.50 13.57
N ALA A 134 -14.20 -11.72 13.60
CA ALA A 134 -13.65 -12.35 14.80
C ALA A 134 -12.47 -11.56 15.39
N TYR A 135 -11.67 -10.92 14.55
CA TYR A 135 -10.47 -10.16 14.96
C TYR A 135 -10.68 -8.65 15.03
N GLY A 136 -11.94 -8.20 14.98
CA GLY A 136 -12.31 -6.81 15.27
C GLY A 136 -12.25 -5.85 14.09
N ILE A 137 -12.20 -6.36 12.87
CA ILE A 137 -12.37 -5.57 11.64
C ILE A 137 -13.87 -5.55 11.30
N PRO A 138 -14.56 -4.41 11.46
CA PRO A 138 -16.02 -4.41 11.49
C PRO A 138 -16.69 -4.48 10.12
N ARG A 139 -15.95 -4.23 9.04
CA ARG A 139 -16.52 -4.18 7.68
C ARG A 139 -15.59 -4.84 6.68
N THR A 140 -16.20 -5.49 5.70
CA THR A 140 -15.51 -6.08 4.55
C THR A 140 -16.19 -5.65 3.26
N ASN A 141 -15.38 -5.47 2.22
CA ASN A 141 -15.80 -5.22 0.84
C ASN A 141 -14.99 -6.13 -0.07
N ILE A 142 -15.58 -7.28 -0.43
CA ILE A 142 -14.89 -8.38 -1.07
C ILE A 142 -15.59 -8.69 -2.40
N VAL A 143 -14.84 -8.63 -3.51
CA VAL A 143 -15.36 -9.10 -4.80
C VAL A 143 -15.63 -10.62 -4.76
N PRO A 144 -16.58 -11.15 -5.54
CA PRO A 144 -16.80 -12.60 -5.62
C PRO A 144 -15.52 -13.33 -6.00
N MET A 145 -15.25 -14.43 -5.30
CA MET A 145 -14.13 -15.34 -5.54
C MET A 145 -14.61 -16.79 -5.68
N SER A 146 -13.84 -17.60 -6.39
CA SER A 146 -14.15 -19.02 -6.61
C SER A 146 -14.04 -19.83 -5.33
N LEU A 147 -14.79 -20.93 -5.25
CA LEU A 147 -14.69 -21.88 -4.14
C LEU A 147 -13.30 -22.55 -4.15
N VAL A 148 -12.75 -22.74 -2.96
CA VAL A 148 -11.52 -23.51 -2.77
C VAL A 148 -11.89 -24.92 -2.28
N ASP A 149 -11.66 -25.93 -3.09
CA ASP A 149 -12.05 -27.32 -2.78
C ASP A 149 -11.37 -27.82 -1.50
N LYS A 150 -10.08 -27.54 -1.37
CA LYS A 150 -9.30 -28.01 -0.24
C LYS A 150 -8.16 -27.06 0.06
N TYR A 151 -7.98 -26.72 1.35
CA TYR A 151 -6.83 -26.00 1.85
C TYR A 151 -6.27 -26.68 3.10
N VAL A 152 -4.97 -26.93 3.14
CA VAL A 152 -4.30 -27.51 4.31
C VAL A 152 -3.60 -26.39 5.06
N VAL A 153 -4.11 -26.08 6.25
CA VAL A 153 -3.51 -25.09 7.13
C VAL A 153 -2.28 -25.69 7.80
N GLY A 154 -1.12 -25.09 7.56
CA GLY A 154 0.15 -25.50 8.16
C GLY A 154 0.33 -25.02 9.60
N VAL A 155 1.26 -25.64 10.31
CA VAL A 155 1.67 -25.18 11.66
C VAL A 155 2.37 -23.82 11.54
N GLY A 156 1.92 -22.84 12.32
CA GLY A 156 2.49 -21.49 12.34
C GLY A 156 2.00 -20.57 11.23
N GLU A 157 1.02 -20.99 10.46
CA GLU A 157 0.40 -20.17 9.42
C GLU A 157 -0.55 -19.14 10.04
N SER A 158 -0.37 -17.85 9.73
CA SER A 158 -1.26 -16.80 10.22
C SER A 158 -2.57 -16.74 9.42
N GLU A 159 -3.61 -16.20 10.03
CA GLU A 159 -4.88 -15.97 9.34
C GLU A 159 -4.69 -15.07 8.11
N MET A 160 -3.84 -14.05 8.21
CA MET A 160 -3.49 -13.18 7.08
C MET A 160 -2.84 -13.95 5.94
N SER A 161 -1.91 -14.87 6.24
CA SER A 161 -1.24 -15.66 5.20
C SER A 161 -2.19 -16.60 4.45
N ILE A 162 -3.21 -17.14 5.15
CA ILE A 162 -4.25 -17.97 4.52
C ILE A 162 -5.12 -17.11 3.60
N ILE A 163 -5.55 -15.94 4.09
CA ILE A 163 -6.32 -14.97 3.28
C ILE A 163 -5.53 -14.54 2.07
N ALA A 164 -4.25 -14.17 2.24
CA ALA A 164 -3.38 -13.75 1.15
C ALA A 164 -3.29 -14.79 0.03
N LYS A 165 -3.10 -16.06 0.40
CA LYS A 165 -3.06 -17.15 -0.59
C LYS A 165 -4.38 -17.33 -1.34
N MET A 166 -5.54 -17.19 -0.65
CA MET A 166 -6.84 -17.26 -1.31
C MET A 166 -7.04 -16.10 -2.29
N VAL A 167 -6.62 -14.90 -1.90
CA VAL A 167 -6.73 -13.68 -2.70
C VAL A 167 -5.78 -13.70 -3.90
N ASP A 168 -4.53 -14.12 -3.69
CA ASP A 168 -3.52 -14.23 -4.76
C ASP A 168 -3.88 -15.28 -5.81
N ASN A 169 -4.53 -16.37 -5.39
CA ASN A 169 -5.02 -17.39 -6.32
C ASN A 169 -6.05 -16.85 -7.33
N GLU A 170 -6.79 -15.83 -6.95
CA GLU A 170 -7.76 -15.12 -7.80
C GLU A 170 -7.17 -13.89 -8.49
N ASN A 171 -5.85 -13.69 -8.36
CA ASN A 171 -5.16 -12.49 -8.86
C ASN A 171 -5.80 -11.19 -8.39
N LYS A 172 -6.20 -11.17 -7.12
CA LYS A 172 -6.76 -10.01 -6.46
C LYS A 172 -5.74 -9.39 -5.50
N LYS A 173 -6.08 -8.22 -4.99
CA LYS A 173 -5.32 -7.50 -3.97
C LYS A 173 -6.17 -7.31 -2.74
N MET A 174 -5.53 -7.16 -1.59
CA MET A 174 -6.20 -6.85 -0.33
C MET A 174 -5.58 -5.63 0.32
N TRP A 175 -6.37 -4.85 1.04
CA TRP A 175 -5.92 -3.68 1.80
C TRP A 175 -6.95 -3.30 2.87
N LEU A 176 -6.52 -2.54 3.87
CA LEU A 176 -7.43 -1.95 4.84
C LEU A 176 -7.58 -0.44 4.57
N ASP A 177 -8.81 0.07 4.42
CA ASP A 177 -9.12 1.50 4.44
C ASP A 177 -9.88 1.81 5.72
N TYR A 178 -9.20 2.44 6.68
CA TYR A 178 -9.71 2.78 8.01
C TYR A 178 -10.23 1.56 8.78
N LYS A 179 -11.48 1.16 8.60
CA LYS A 179 -12.16 0.04 9.26
C LYS A 179 -12.78 -0.95 8.29
N THR A 180 -12.45 -0.85 7.02
CA THR A 180 -13.01 -1.72 5.98
C THR A 180 -11.91 -2.51 5.31
N PHE A 181 -11.96 -3.83 5.42
CA PHE A 181 -11.06 -4.73 4.71
C PHE A 181 -11.58 -4.97 3.30
N HIS A 182 -10.76 -4.64 2.32
CA HIS A 182 -11.08 -4.75 0.91
C HIS A 182 -10.35 -5.92 0.27
N VAL A 183 -11.04 -6.60 -0.64
CA VAL A 183 -10.44 -7.54 -1.59
C VAL A 183 -10.97 -7.23 -2.97
N GLY A 184 -10.08 -6.97 -3.92
CA GLY A 184 -10.46 -6.61 -5.28
C GLY A 184 -9.28 -6.17 -6.13
N ASN A 185 -9.56 -5.47 -7.20
CA ASN A 185 -8.52 -4.86 -8.04
C ASN A 185 -8.23 -3.43 -7.54
N TRP A 186 -6.98 -3.01 -7.63
CA TRP A 186 -6.63 -1.62 -7.41
C TRP A 186 -7.21 -0.71 -8.50
N ALA A 187 -7.51 0.54 -8.13
CA ALA A 187 -8.13 1.53 -9.01
C ALA A 187 -7.11 2.19 -9.98
N MET A 188 -6.28 1.39 -10.64
CA MET A 188 -5.17 1.87 -11.50
C MET A 188 -5.62 2.57 -12.79
N ASP A 189 -6.86 2.34 -13.23
CA ASP A 189 -7.41 2.86 -14.50
C ASP A 189 -8.45 3.97 -14.32
N THR A 190 -8.54 4.55 -13.12
CA THR A 190 -9.50 5.62 -12.83
C THR A 190 -9.04 6.98 -13.38
N GLN A 191 -9.99 7.91 -13.54
CA GLN A 191 -9.64 9.30 -13.81
C GLN A 191 -8.85 9.88 -12.63
N PRO A 192 -7.85 10.75 -12.89
CA PRO A 192 -7.04 11.35 -11.84
C PRO A 192 -7.90 12.10 -10.83
N THR A 193 -7.73 11.73 -9.55
CA THR A 193 -8.37 12.39 -8.42
C THR A 193 -7.58 13.63 -7.99
N TYR A 194 -6.26 13.60 -8.17
CA TYR A 194 -5.35 14.67 -7.76
C TYR A 194 -4.52 15.14 -8.95
N THR A 195 -4.07 16.41 -8.89
CA THR A 195 -3.10 16.97 -9.83
C THR A 195 -1.93 17.56 -9.05
N PHE A 196 -0.73 17.05 -9.25
CA PHE A 196 0.50 17.52 -8.65
C PHE A 196 1.37 18.23 -9.67
N THR A 197 1.93 19.40 -9.31
CA THR A 197 2.83 20.14 -10.23
C THR A 197 3.89 20.94 -9.49
N ASN A 198 5.07 21.07 -10.10
CA ASN A 198 6.09 22.04 -9.72
C ASN A 198 6.12 23.27 -10.66
N GLY A 199 5.25 23.27 -11.66
CA GLY A 199 5.12 24.37 -12.62
C GLY A 199 4.02 25.36 -12.28
N VAL A 200 3.60 26.14 -13.29
CA VAL A 200 2.46 27.02 -13.14
C VAL A 200 1.21 26.18 -12.97
N PRO A 201 0.42 26.41 -11.90
CA PRO A 201 -0.83 25.68 -11.73
C PRO A 201 -1.77 25.86 -12.93
N ILE A 202 -2.29 24.76 -13.45
CA ILE A 202 -3.27 24.77 -14.55
C ILE A 202 -4.62 25.29 -14.02
N ASP A 203 -4.93 24.97 -12.78
CA ASP A 203 -6.13 25.42 -12.06
C ASP A 203 -5.87 25.57 -10.55
N LYS A 204 -6.90 25.95 -9.81
CA LYS A 204 -6.82 26.16 -8.36
C LYS A 204 -6.72 24.84 -7.56
N MET A 205 -6.95 23.69 -8.19
CA MET A 205 -6.89 22.36 -7.56
C MET A 205 -5.52 21.72 -7.67
N CYS A 206 -4.59 22.33 -8.42
CA CYS A 206 -3.23 21.84 -8.52
C CYS A 206 -2.50 21.93 -7.18
N ILE A 207 -1.85 20.84 -6.80
CA ILE A 207 -1.10 20.69 -5.56
C ILE A 207 0.38 20.89 -5.85
N PRO A 208 1.05 21.89 -5.21
CA PRO A 208 2.45 22.13 -5.44
C PRO A 208 3.33 21.00 -4.88
N ILE A 209 4.28 20.55 -5.70
CA ILE A 209 5.31 19.57 -5.31
C ILE A 209 6.46 20.30 -4.61
N LEU A 210 6.94 19.76 -3.49
CA LEU A 210 8.13 20.23 -2.76
C LEU A 210 9.38 19.48 -3.19
N SER A 211 9.29 18.17 -3.37
CA SER A 211 10.36 17.31 -3.87
C SER A 211 9.80 16.29 -4.84
N PHE A 212 10.65 15.88 -5.77
CA PHE A 212 10.32 14.92 -6.82
C PHE A 212 11.51 13.99 -7.01
N GLU A 213 11.26 12.68 -6.94
CA GLU A 213 12.27 11.65 -7.19
C GLU A 213 11.61 10.58 -8.05
N LEU A 214 12.14 10.39 -9.25
CA LEU A 214 11.72 9.36 -10.19
C LEU A 214 12.85 8.34 -10.31
N GLU A 215 12.57 7.13 -9.85
CA GLU A 215 13.48 5.98 -9.91
C GLU A 215 13.05 5.06 -11.05
N ASP A 216 14.02 4.61 -11.83
CA ASP A 216 13.86 3.56 -12.85
C ASP A 216 14.76 2.41 -12.45
N ASP A 217 14.17 1.42 -11.77
CA ASP A 217 14.88 0.28 -11.17
C ASP A 217 14.57 -1.01 -11.94
N GLY A 218 15.61 -1.69 -12.39
CA GLY A 218 15.47 -3.00 -13.03
C GLY A 218 15.39 -4.16 -12.05
N ASP A 219 15.46 -3.93 -10.73
CA ASP A 219 15.30 -5.01 -9.77
C ASP A 219 13.84 -5.50 -9.73
N GLY A 220 13.66 -6.81 -9.58
CA GLY A 220 12.32 -7.40 -9.65
C GLY A 220 11.71 -7.52 -11.04
N VAL A 221 12.34 -6.98 -12.11
CA VAL A 221 11.86 -7.16 -13.48
C VAL A 221 12.34 -8.51 -14.03
N PHE A 222 11.40 -9.35 -14.46
CA PHE A 222 11.69 -10.70 -14.94
C PHE A 222 11.50 -10.81 -16.46
N SER A 223 12.44 -11.53 -17.10
CA SER A 223 12.35 -11.87 -18.53
C SER A 223 11.43 -13.05 -18.79
N GLU A 224 11.21 -13.89 -17.80
CA GLU A 224 10.37 -15.09 -17.89
C GLU A 224 9.77 -15.44 -16.54
N SER A 225 8.48 -15.80 -16.52
CA SER A 225 7.81 -16.44 -15.39
C SER A 225 7.33 -17.81 -15.77
N ILE A 226 7.50 -18.77 -14.84
CA ILE A 226 7.04 -20.16 -14.98
C ILE A 226 6.22 -20.52 -13.75
N VAL A 227 4.97 -20.90 -13.97
CA VAL A 227 4.07 -21.38 -12.92
C VAL A 227 3.94 -22.89 -13.02
N TYR A 228 4.29 -23.59 -11.94
CA TYR A 228 4.12 -25.02 -11.82
C TYR A 228 2.86 -25.36 -11.03
N GLY A 229 2.13 -26.37 -11.46
CA GLY A 229 1.05 -26.97 -10.67
C GLY A 229 1.59 -28.04 -9.73
N GLY A 230 1.10 -28.05 -8.50
CA GLY A 230 1.30 -29.15 -7.58
C GLY A 230 0.47 -30.33 -8.04
N ALA A 231 1.06 -31.29 -8.73
CA ALA A 231 0.37 -32.53 -9.05
C ALA A 231 0.25 -33.38 -7.78
N SER A 232 -0.94 -33.88 -7.53
CA SER A 232 -1.20 -34.98 -6.57
C SER A 232 -0.40 -36.28 -6.91
N SER A 233 0.25 -36.31 -8.06
CA SER A 233 1.10 -37.41 -8.59
C SER A 233 2.59 -37.22 -8.39
N GLY A 234 3.06 -36.13 -7.75
CA GLY A 234 4.49 -35.88 -7.50
C GLY A 234 5.27 -35.36 -8.70
N GLU A 235 4.67 -35.15 -9.85
CA GLU A 235 5.30 -34.56 -11.01
C GLU A 235 5.03 -33.06 -11.10
N ASN A 236 6.08 -32.24 -11.09
CA ASN A 236 5.97 -30.80 -11.34
C ASN A 236 5.62 -30.55 -12.81
N ARG A 237 4.39 -30.19 -13.08
CA ARG A 237 3.94 -29.85 -14.44
C ARG A 237 3.93 -28.35 -14.62
N VAL A 238 4.54 -27.84 -15.70
CA VAL A 238 4.41 -26.46 -16.13
C VAL A 238 2.97 -26.20 -16.56
N LEU A 239 2.31 -25.25 -15.91
CA LEU A 239 0.92 -24.89 -16.16
C LEU A 239 0.77 -23.55 -16.88
N GLY A 240 1.65 -22.59 -16.60
CA GLY A 240 1.64 -21.28 -17.22
C GLY A 240 3.04 -20.73 -17.43
N THR A 241 3.25 -19.99 -18.50
CA THR A 241 4.50 -19.28 -18.77
C THR A 241 4.21 -17.93 -19.39
N SER A 242 5.04 -16.95 -19.05
CA SER A 242 5.04 -15.65 -19.70
C SER A 242 6.47 -15.17 -19.95
N LYS A 243 6.65 -14.34 -20.97
CA LYS A 243 7.97 -13.87 -21.40
C LYS A 243 7.95 -12.39 -21.75
N ASN A 244 8.94 -11.66 -21.25
CA ASN A 244 9.29 -10.33 -21.72
C ASN A 244 10.29 -10.44 -22.88
N ASN A 245 9.78 -10.40 -24.09
CA ASN A 245 10.60 -10.59 -25.30
C ASN A 245 11.66 -9.49 -25.48
N TRP A 246 11.39 -8.26 -25.01
CA TRP A 246 12.37 -7.18 -25.07
C TRP A 246 13.61 -7.52 -24.23
N MET A 247 13.44 -7.98 -23.00
CA MET A 247 14.56 -8.39 -22.14
C MET A 247 15.34 -9.55 -22.76
N ILE A 248 14.61 -10.57 -23.26
CA ILE A 248 15.22 -11.77 -23.87
C ILE A 248 16.07 -11.38 -25.09
N ASN A 249 15.55 -10.52 -25.97
CA ASN A 249 16.23 -10.06 -27.16
C ASN A 249 17.45 -9.19 -26.85
N ASN A 250 17.45 -8.52 -25.71
CA ASN A 250 18.61 -7.77 -25.20
C ASN A 250 19.56 -8.61 -24.34
N GLY A 251 19.39 -9.94 -24.31
CA GLY A 251 20.27 -10.85 -23.59
C GLY A 251 20.07 -10.89 -22.08
N ILE A 252 19.03 -10.23 -21.55
CA ILE A 252 18.74 -10.17 -20.12
C ILE A 252 17.95 -11.41 -19.73
N LYS A 253 18.56 -12.25 -18.88
CA LYS A 253 17.96 -13.52 -18.41
C LYS A 253 17.69 -13.44 -16.91
N ARG A 254 16.45 -13.17 -16.56
CA ARG A 254 15.94 -13.19 -15.19
C ARG A 254 14.66 -14.00 -15.17
N ARG A 255 14.62 -15.06 -14.39
CA ARG A 255 13.47 -15.98 -14.32
C ARG A 255 12.90 -16.00 -12.91
N VAL A 256 11.58 -15.91 -12.80
CA VAL A 256 10.83 -16.24 -11.59
C VAL A 256 10.12 -17.59 -11.79
N VAL A 257 10.10 -18.39 -10.73
CA VAL A 257 9.41 -19.68 -10.71
C VAL A 257 8.56 -19.74 -9.46
N ARG A 258 7.29 -20.06 -9.62
CA ARG A 258 6.41 -20.28 -8.49
C ARG A 258 5.52 -21.51 -8.66
N SER A 259 5.04 -22.06 -7.54
CA SER A 259 4.05 -23.14 -7.54
C SER A 259 2.66 -22.56 -7.28
N SER A 260 1.66 -23.09 -8.00
CA SER A 260 0.26 -22.87 -7.67
C SER A 260 -0.32 -24.13 -7.06
N GLN A 261 -1.10 -23.97 -5.99
CA GLN A 261 -1.75 -25.10 -5.32
C GLN A 261 -3.18 -25.38 -5.84
N ASN A 262 -3.68 -24.55 -6.76
CA ASN A 262 -5.02 -24.72 -7.31
C ASN A 262 -5.02 -25.62 -8.56
N ASN A 263 -6.04 -26.47 -8.66
CA ASN A 263 -6.29 -27.32 -9.83
C ASN A 263 -7.16 -26.61 -10.89
N ASP A 264 -7.30 -25.28 -10.82
CA ASP A 264 -8.12 -24.52 -11.76
C ASP A 264 -7.41 -24.36 -13.10
N GLY A 265 -8.20 -24.23 -14.17
CA GLY A 265 -7.79 -24.41 -15.55
C GLY A 265 -6.61 -23.57 -16.03
N SER A 266 -6.06 -23.93 -17.19
CA SER A 266 -4.85 -23.38 -17.81
C SER A 266 -4.79 -21.86 -17.95
N ASP A 267 -5.93 -21.18 -17.99
CA ASP A 267 -6.01 -19.73 -18.23
C ASP A 267 -5.55 -18.92 -17.01
N THR A 268 -5.86 -19.39 -15.78
CA THR A 268 -5.45 -18.73 -14.53
C THR A 268 -3.92 -18.78 -14.34
N TYR A 269 -3.29 -19.87 -14.70
CA TYR A 269 -1.83 -20.03 -14.56
C TYR A 269 -1.04 -19.17 -15.55
N THR A 270 -1.57 -19.02 -16.76
CA THR A 270 -0.98 -18.12 -17.76
C THR A 270 -1.14 -16.68 -17.32
N ALA A 271 -2.33 -16.27 -16.83
CA ALA A 271 -2.56 -14.95 -16.29
C ALA A 271 -1.63 -14.63 -15.11
N ASN A 272 -1.43 -15.60 -14.20
CA ASN A 272 -0.49 -15.47 -13.09
C ASN A 272 0.97 -15.27 -13.56
N ALA A 273 1.39 -16.00 -14.61
CA ALA A 273 2.72 -15.83 -15.18
C ALA A 273 2.88 -14.47 -15.89
N GLU A 274 1.84 -14.00 -16.56
CA GLU A 274 1.79 -12.67 -17.19
C GLU A 274 1.89 -11.57 -16.14
N ASP A 275 1.17 -11.73 -15.02
CA ASP A 275 1.24 -10.78 -13.92
C ASP A 275 2.62 -10.71 -13.27
N ASP A 276 3.32 -11.83 -13.09
CA ASP A 276 4.68 -11.82 -12.54
C ASP A 276 5.63 -10.98 -13.38
N VAL A 277 5.59 -11.19 -14.71
CA VAL A 277 6.44 -10.43 -15.65
C VAL A 277 6.04 -8.96 -15.68
N ARG A 278 4.75 -8.69 -15.64
CA ARG A 278 4.19 -7.36 -15.70
C ARG A 278 4.38 -6.59 -14.39
N TYR A 279 4.13 -7.22 -13.24
CA TYR A 279 4.22 -6.59 -11.92
C TYR A 279 5.61 -6.02 -11.64
N GLY A 280 6.66 -6.79 -11.98
CA GLY A 280 8.03 -6.29 -11.89
C GLY A 280 8.27 -5.05 -12.75
N PHE A 281 7.74 -5.06 -13.99
CA PHE A 281 7.84 -3.92 -14.90
C PHE A 281 7.03 -2.71 -14.38
N ASP A 282 5.82 -2.94 -13.90
CA ASP A 282 4.95 -1.87 -13.38
C ASP A 282 5.55 -1.18 -12.16
N ASN A 283 6.34 -1.89 -11.37
CA ASN A 283 7.03 -1.38 -10.18
C ASN A 283 8.44 -0.83 -10.46
N SER A 284 9.00 -1.07 -11.64
CA SER A 284 10.33 -0.58 -12.00
C SER A 284 10.42 0.95 -12.08
N HIS A 285 9.30 1.60 -12.37
CA HIS A 285 9.21 3.06 -12.45
C HIS A 285 8.51 3.60 -11.21
N ARG A 286 9.28 3.97 -10.20
CA ARG A 286 8.76 4.48 -8.93
C ARG A 286 8.93 5.98 -8.86
N LEU A 287 7.82 6.69 -8.62
CA LEU A 287 7.83 8.12 -8.36
C LEU A 287 7.52 8.40 -6.89
N GLU A 288 8.40 9.12 -6.22
CA GLU A 288 8.15 9.68 -4.90
C GLU A 288 8.07 11.21 -4.98
N ILE A 289 6.99 11.79 -4.49
CA ILE A 289 6.85 13.23 -4.31
C ILE A 289 6.58 13.57 -2.85
N SER A 290 7.00 14.78 -2.46
CA SER A 290 6.60 15.37 -1.19
C SER A 290 5.79 16.63 -1.43
N ILE A 291 4.76 16.82 -0.61
CA ILE A 291 3.90 18.01 -0.61
C ILE A 291 3.74 18.52 0.84
N ARG A 292 3.34 19.76 1.02
CA ARG A 292 2.86 20.21 2.32
C ARG A 292 1.53 19.51 2.63
N THR A 293 1.39 18.98 3.84
CA THR A 293 0.12 18.37 4.25
C THR A 293 -0.98 19.43 4.21
N ARG A 294 -2.08 19.13 3.53
CA ARG A 294 -3.19 20.05 3.24
C ARG A 294 -4.50 19.57 3.85
N LYS A 295 -5.56 20.35 3.65
CA LYS A 295 -6.92 19.94 4.05
C LYS A 295 -7.46 18.81 3.19
N GLU A 296 -7.06 18.76 1.91
CA GLU A 296 -7.43 17.69 1.00
C GLU A 296 -6.71 16.41 1.43
N LEU A 297 -7.49 15.38 1.69
CA LEU A 297 -6.96 14.07 2.07
C LEU A 297 -6.44 13.34 0.84
N ILE A 298 -5.16 13.01 0.83
CA ILE A 298 -4.57 12.16 -0.19
C ILE A 298 -4.62 10.72 0.32
N LYS A 299 -5.23 9.82 -0.43
CA LYS A 299 -5.31 8.40 -0.08
C LYS A 299 -4.60 7.52 -1.10
N PRO A 300 -4.06 6.37 -0.69
CA PRO A 300 -3.66 5.32 -1.63
C PRO A 300 -4.90 4.77 -2.37
N ASN A 301 -4.67 3.92 -3.35
CA ASN A 301 -5.69 3.37 -4.26
C ASN A 301 -6.46 4.45 -5.05
N ALA A 302 -5.74 5.45 -5.48
CA ALA A 302 -6.24 6.54 -6.34
C ALA A 302 -5.22 6.86 -7.42
N THR A 303 -5.62 7.56 -8.46
CA THR A 303 -4.72 8.04 -9.50
C THR A 303 -4.50 9.54 -9.40
N ALA A 304 -3.33 9.98 -9.82
CA ALA A 304 -2.93 11.37 -9.84
C ALA A 304 -2.28 11.74 -11.17
N TRP A 305 -2.59 12.92 -11.66
CA TRP A 305 -1.87 13.52 -12.77
C TRP A 305 -0.67 14.29 -12.22
N VAL A 306 0.52 13.93 -12.68
CA VAL A 306 1.78 14.55 -12.25
C VAL A 306 2.40 15.31 -13.39
N ILE A 307 2.68 16.59 -13.16
CA ILE A 307 3.29 17.50 -14.11
C ILE A 307 4.55 18.08 -13.50
N ASP A 308 5.71 17.58 -13.93
CA ASP A 308 7.01 18.11 -13.52
C ASP A 308 7.72 18.75 -14.71
N THR A 309 8.03 20.05 -14.57
CA THR A 309 8.65 20.85 -15.63
C THR A 309 10.16 20.62 -15.77
N ILE A 310 10.80 20.10 -14.72
CA ILE A 310 12.24 19.84 -14.68
C ILE A 310 12.54 18.54 -15.43
N THR A 311 11.90 17.45 -15.04
CA THR A 311 12.05 16.13 -15.69
C THR A 311 11.19 16.00 -16.93
N LYS A 312 10.31 16.98 -17.20
CA LYS A 312 9.32 16.98 -18.28
C LYS A 312 8.29 15.85 -18.14
N THR A 313 8.08 15.37 -16.92
CA THR A 313 7.05 14.36 -16.64
C THR A 313 5.67 14.99 -16.82
N ASN A 314 4.79 14.31 -17.56
CA ASN A 314 3.39 14.70 -17.75
C ASN A 314 2.57 13.42 -17.93
N ALA A 315 2.22 12.76 -16.82
CA ALA A 315 1.61 11.43 -16.87
C ALA A 315 0.69 11.16 -15.69
N ILE A 316 -0.14 10.12 -15.83
CA ILE A 316 -1.02 9.64 -14.77
C ILE A 316 -0.28 8.52 -14.01
N PHE A 317 -0.22 8.67 -12.70
CA PHE A 317 0.36 7.71 -11.76
C PHE A 317 -0.72 7.17 -10.82
N PHE A 318 -0.51 5.94 -10.37
CA PHE A 318 -1.32 5.29 -9.35
C PHE A 318 -0.62 5.43 -7.99
N ILE A 319 -1.36 5.87 -6.98
CA ILE A 319 -0.84 6.10 -5.62
C ILE A 319 -0.88 4.77 -4.85
N LYS A 320 0.31 4.24 -4.52
CA LYS A 320 0.47 3.00 -3.76
C LYS A 320 0.60 3.26 -2.27
N LYS A 321 1.33 4.33 -1.91
CA LYS A 321 1.64 4.66 -0.52
C LYS A 321 1.49 6.14 -0.26
N VAL A 322 0.97 6.46 0.93
CA VAL A 322 0.91 7.83 1.44
C VAL A 322 1.44 7.83 2.87
N THR A 323 2.47 8.63 3.13
CA THR A 323 3.04 8.82 4.46
C THR A 323 2.77 10.24 4.94
N TYR A 324 1.99 10.38 6.00
CA TYR A 324 1.82 11.65 6.70
C TYR A 324 2.86 11.76 7.79
N THR A 325 3.72 12.77 7.71
CA THR A 325 4.79 12.97 8.69
C THR A 325 4.83 14.40 9.19
N LYS A 326 5.26 14.56 10.42
CA LYS A 326 5.59 15.85 11.02
C LYS A 326 6.85 15.71 11.84
N ASN A 327 7.77 16.64 11.65
CA ASN A 327 8.90 16.79 12.54
C ASN A 327 9.14 18.29 12.86
N LEU A 328 10.04 18.57 13.79
CA LEU A 328 10.31 19.94 14.26
C LEU A 328 10.95 20.82 13.20
N SER A 329 11.68 20.25 12.24
CA SER A 329 12.43 20.99 11.23
C SER A 329 11.64 21.29 9.97
N SER A 330 10.87 20.34 9.47
CA SER A 330 10.17 20.45 8.19
C SER A 330 8.67 20.77 8.31
N GLY A 331 8.12 20.70 9.53
CA GLY A 331 6.67 20.82 9.74
C GLY A 331 5.91 19.58 9.26
N SER A 332 4.66 19.77 8.81
CA SER A 332 3.81 18.65 8.31
C SER A 332 3.98 18.47 6.82
N ILE A 333 4.41 17.29 6.42
CA ILE A 333 4.67 16.88 5.03
C ILE A 333 3.89 15.60 4.74
N THR A 334 3.38 15.50 3.52
CA THR A 334 2.83 14.25 2.96
C THR A 334 3.76 13.77 1.87
N LYS A 335 4.30 12.57 2.04
CA LYS A 335 5.05 11.85 1.01
C LYS A 335 4.13 10.89 0.29
N ILE A 336 4.28 10.80 -1.02
CA ILE A 336 3.39 10.00 -1.87
C ILE A 336 4.26 9.16 -2.79
N THR A 337 4.15 7.85 -2.67
CA THR A 337 4.83 6.91 -3.57
C THR A 337 3.84 6.41 -4.61
N MET A 338 4.22 6.49 -5.86
CA MET A 338 3.38 6.20 -7.00
C MET A 338 4.11 5.34 -8.03
N VAL A 339 3.33 4.62 -8.82
CA VAL A 339 3.80 3.92 -10.03
C VAL A 339 2.97 4.40 -11.21
N PRO A 340 3.43 4.24 -12.47
CA PRO A 340 2.63 4.61 -13.62
C PRO A 340 1.26 3.91 -13.58
N SER A 341 0.20 4.59 -14.04
CA SER A 341 -1.12 3.97 -14.16
C SER A 341 -1.08 2.78 -15.13
N LYS A 342 -2.05 1.87 -15.03
CA LYS A 342 -2.08 0.68 -15.92
C LYS A 342 -2.02 1.06 -17.39
N LYS A 343 -2.76 2.09 -17.80
CA LYS A 343 -2.73 2.59 -19.18
C LYS A 343 -1.35 3.12 -19.58
N ALA A 344 -0.67 3.86 -18.69
CA ALA A 344 0.68 4.36 -18.94
C ALA A 344 1.66 3.20 -19.09
N ASN A 345 1.57 2.20 -18.22
CA ASN A 345 2.40 1.00 -18.28
C ASN A 345 2.13 0.17 -19.55
N ASP A 346 0.86 -0.01 -19.96
CA ASP A 346 0.52 -0.72 -21.20
C ASP A 346 1.16 -0.06 -22.41
N GLU A 347 1.13 1.28 -22.48
CA GLU A 347 1.75 2.04 -23.56
C GLU A 347 3.28 1.89 -23.53
N MET A 348 3.91 1.91 -22.35
CA MET A 348 5.36 1.72 -22.20
C MET A 348 5.77 0.29 -22.58
N TYR A 349 5.04 -0.72 -22.11
CA TYR A 349 5.30 -2.14 -22.41
C TYR A 349 5.13 -2.44 -23.91
N ALA A 350 4.08 -1.89 -24.53
CA ALA A 350 3.86 -2.02 -25.97
C ALA A 350 4.97 -1.33 -26.78
N ALA A 351 5.46 -0.17 -26.32
CA ALA A 351 6.57 0.54 -26.95
C ALA A 351 7.88 -0.27 -26.88
N GLN A 352 8.17 -0.94 -25.77
CA GLN A 352 9.29 -1.87 -25.65
C GLN A 352 9.15 -3.04 -26.62
N GLY A 353 7.94 -3.60 -26.77
CA GLY A 353 7.66 -4.70 -27.71
C GLY A 353 7.80 -4.28 -29.17
N SER A 354 7.41 -3.05 -29.53
CA SER A 354 7.50 -2.52 -30.92
C SER A 354 8.93 -2.14 -31.34
N LEU A 355 9.84 -1.91 -30.41
CA LEU A 355 11.26 -1.66 -30.69
C LEU A 355 12.01 -2.90 -31.24
N ASN A 356 11.38 -4.08 -31.25
CA ASN A 356 11.92 -5.29 -31.88
C ASN A 356 12.05 -5.20 -33.41
N GLY A 357 11.59 -4.14 -34.07
CA GLY A 357 11.68 -3.85 -35.49
C GLY A 357 12.86 -2.96 -35.87
N GLY A 358 14.07 -3.22 -35.36
CA GLY A 358 15.32 -2.77 -36.01
C GLY A 358 15.69 -1.30 -35.81
N ILE A 359 15.78 -0.82 -34.57
CA ILE A 359 16.50 0.41 -34.26
C ILE A 359 17.83 0.05 -33.59
N THR A 360 18.85 -0.07 -34.39
CA THR A 360 20.23 -0.06 -33.96
C THR A 360 20.57 1.31 -33.38
N GLY A 361 20.88 1.38 -32.08
CA GLY A 361 21.75 2.41 -31.55
C GLY A 361 21.17 3.57 -30.75
N LYS A 362 20.00 3.48 -30.13
CA LYS A 362 19.67 4.35 -28.97
C LYS A 362 19.12 3.52 -27.85
N ALA A 363 19.93 3.39 -26.83
CA ALA A 363 19.54 2.79 -25.56
C ALA A 363 18.45 3.67 -24.90
N ALA A 364 17.54 2.97 -24.24
CA ALA A 364 16.62 3.50 -23.25
C ALA A 364 15.86 4.78 -23.66
N TRP A 365 14.66 4.58 -24.18
CA TRP A 365 13.65 5.62 -24.08
C TRP A 365 13.40 5.89 -22.60
N THR A 366 13.75 7.07 -22.14
CA THR A 366 13.35 7.48 -20.81
C THR A 366 11.83 7.66 -20.81
N PHE A 367 11.19 7.46 -19.67
CA PHE A 367 9.77 7.74 -19.45
C PHE A 367 9.34 9.09 -20.08
N ASN A 368 10.23 10.08 -20.06
CA ASN A 368 10.04 11.41 -20.61
C ASN A 368 9.98 11.46 -22.15
N GLU A 369 10.69 10.58 -22.85
CA GLU A 369 10.71 10.59 -24.32
C GLU A 369 9.46 9.96 -24.93
N LEU A 370 8.86 8.98 -24.27
CA LEU A 370 7.58 8.37 -24.69
C LEU A 370 6.42 9.36 -24.61
N TRP A 371 6.46 10.31 -23.67
CA TRP A 371 5.39 11.29 -23.47
C TRP A 371 5.64 12.62 -24.19
N ALA A 372 6.87 13.02 -24.45
CA ALA A 372 7.20 14.24 -25.19
C ALA A 372 6.75 14.20 -26.65
N ASN A 373 6.69 13.01 -27.26
CA ASN A 373 6.36 12.84 -28.68
C ASN A 373 4.85 12.81 -28.99
N LYS A 374 3.96 12.91 -28.01
CA LYS A 374 2.49 12.96 -28.22
C LYS A 374 1.90 14.37 -28.37
N LYS A 375 2.74 15.41 -28.54
CA LYS A 375 2.30 16.77 -28.96
C LYS A 375 2.67 16.99 -30.42
N GLY A 376 1.98 16.28 -31.32
CA GLY A 376 1.91 16.52 -32.72
C GLY A 376 0.45 16.53 -33.12
#